data_67e262b0361b1c7b8141030d594d71e1
#
_entry.id   67e262b0361b1c7b8141030d594d71e1
#
_cell.length_a   1.000
_cell.length_b   1.000
_cell.length_c   1.000
_cell.angle_alpha   90.00
_cell.angle_beta   90.00
_cell.angle_gamma   90.00
#
_symmetry.space_group_name_H-M   'P 1'
#
loop_
_entity.id
_entity.type
_entity.pdbx_description
1 polymer ?
#
loop_
_entity_poly.entity_id
_entity_poly.type
_entity_poly.pdbx_seq_one_letter_code
_entity_poly.pdbx_strand_id
1 'polypeptide(L)'
;MGDIIQTVNQAPSYVKRMCISMITNGKCRGDTLEMTRRLKNETRIPVSILISPTLMEREDLVAMKDAGAEKVGIAIDLATPELFDKYRGKGVSGPHKWDKYWEIIRAALDIFGHPHVGAHLMVGMGETEEQMVSLMQRLWCMGVMNHLFAFFAEEGSQLGDRPQPPWPTYLRVQLARYLIEEGLSSQEKMRFDEQGHVIDYAIDRNDSWRLSISALRL
;
A
#
# COMPACT_ATOMS: atom_id res chain seq x y z
N MET A 1 -2.17 12.24 22.62
CA MET A 1 -0.82 12.50 22.05
C MET A 1 0.30 12.40 23.08
N GLY A 2 0.18 12.96 24.28
CA GLY A 2 1.23 12.86 25.32
C GLY A 2 1.64 11.42 25.60
N ASP A 3 0.68 10.55 25.86
CA ASP A 3 0.93 9.13 26.14
C ASP A 3 1.61 8.40 24.99
N ILE A 4 1.21 8.72 23.72
CA ILE A 4 1.83 8.15 22.50
C ILE A 4 3.31 8.58 22.43
N ILE A 5 3.60 9.86 22.62
CA ILE A 5 4.96 10.40 22.59
C ILE A 5 5.83 9.77 23.70
N GLN A 6 5.29 9.64 24.90
CA GLN A 6 5.96 8.96 26.00
C GLN A 6 6.25 7.49 25.65
N THR A 7 5.26 6.77 25.14
CA THR A 7 5.41 5.36 24.73
C THR A 7 6.46 5.21 23.63
N VAL A 8 6.44 6.09 22.62
CA VAL A 8 7.42 6.07 21.52
C VAL A 8 8.83 6.33 22.02
N ASN A 9 9.02 7.30 22.94
CA ASN A 9 10.33 7.62 23.52
C ASN A 9 10.88 6.51 24.42
N GLN A 10 10.00 5.68 24.97
CA GLN A 10 10.35 4.49 25.78
C GLN A 10 10.39 3.20 24.94
N ALA A 11 10.05 3.28 23.64
CA ALA A 11 9.92 2.11 22.79
C ALA A 11 11.25 1.36 22.67
N PRO A 12 11.22 0.02 22.63
CA PRO A 12 12.40 -0.79 22.41
C PRO A 12 13.09 -0.45 21.09
N SER A 13 14.39 -0.69 21.00
CA SER A 13 15.22 -0.37 19.82
C SER A 13 14.79 -1.07 18.52
N TYR A 14 13.93 -2.08 18.60
CA TYR A 14 13.36 -2.74 17.42
C TYR A 14 12.22 -1.95 16.77
N VAL A 15 11.59 -1.00 17.48
CA VAL A 15 10.61 -0.08 16.88
C VAL A 15 11.36 0.93 16.01
N LYS A 16 11.23 0.81 14.70
CA LYS A 16 12.02 1.59 13.74
C LYS A 16 11.25 2.74 13.10
N ARG A 17 9.92 2.75 13.18
CA ARG A 17 9.07 3.73 12.51
C ARG A 17 7.71 3.80 13.16
N MET A 18 7.13 5.01 13.19
CA MET A 18 5.72 5.24 13.51
C MET A 18 4.94 5.49 12.23
N CYS A 19 3.77 4.87 12.11
CA CYS A 19 2.84 5.17 11.02
C CYS A 19 1.56 5.81 11.57
N ILE A 20 1.17 6.94 11.01
CA ILE A 20 -0.11 7.61 11.28
C ILE A 20 -1.07 7.21 10.18
N SER A 21 -2.12 6.46 10.52
CA SER A 21 -3.18 6.10 9.56
C SER A 21 -4.32 7.12 9.63
N MET A 22 -4.59 7.74 8.49
CA MET A 22 -5.64 8.73 8.34
C MET A 22 -7.02 8.06 8.23
N ILE A 23 -8.00 8.60 8.94
CA ILE A 23 -9.41 8.23 8.81
C ILE A 23 -10.09 9.27 7.92
N THR A 24 -10.94 8.86 6.99
CA THR A 24 -11.65 9.78 6.08
C THR A 24 -12.74 10.57 6.82
N ASN A 25 -12.40 11.76 7.29
CA ASN A 25 -13.32 12.72 7.89
C ASN A 25 -12.82 14.16 7.72
N GLY A 26 -13.66 15.17 8.04
CA GLY A 26 -13.32 16.58 7.81
C GLY A 26 -12.13 17.14 8.63
N LYS A 27 -11.66 16.43 9.66
CA LYS A 27 -10.54 16.88 10.51
C LYS A 27 -9.22 16.18 10.15
N CYS A 28 -9.28 15.08 9.41
CA CYS A 28 -8.15 14.16 9.22
C CYS A 28 -6.86 14.84 8.71
N ARG A 29 -6.96 15.85 7.83
CA ARG A 29 -5.81 16.59 7.31
C ARG A 29 -5.08 17.34 8.43
N GLY A 30 -5.83 18.14 9.20
CA GLY A 30 -5.29 18.92 10.32
C GLY A 30 -4.73 18.02 11.43
N ASP A 31 -5.46 16.99 11.80
CA ASP A 31 -5.04 16.06 12.84
C ASP A 31 -3.78 15.29 12.44
N THR A 32 -3.69 14.80 11.19
CA THR A 32 -2.50 14.09 10.69
C THR A 32 -1.29 15.03 10.62
N LEU A 33 -1.47 16.26 10.16
CA LEU A 33 -0.41 17.27 10.10
C LEU A 33 0.12 17.60 11.51
N GLU A 34 -0.77 17.84 12.46
CA GLU A 34 -0.39 18.15 13.85
C GLU A 34 0.31 16.96 14.54
N MET A 35 -0.22 15.75 14.37
CA MET A 35 0.42 14.55 14.90
C MET A 35 1.82 14.34 14.31
N THR A 36 1.98 14.53 13.00
CA THR A 36 3.28 14.44 12.32
C THR A 36 4.28 15.43 12.91
N ARG A 37 3.88 16.69 13.02
CA ARG A 37 4.72 17.76 13.57
C ARG A 37 5.15 17.46 15.01
N ARG A 38 4.22 17.02 15.84
CA ARG A 38 4.51 16.69 17.23
C ARG A 38 5.44 15.48 17.37
N LEU A 39 5.19 14.40 16.63
CA LEU A 39 6.08 13.23 16.65
C LEU A 39 7.49 13.60 16.18
N LYS A 40 7.60 14.42 15.12
CA LYS A 40 8.91 14.89 14.62
C LYS A 40 9.67 15.72 15.65
N ASN A 41 8.98 16.60 16.38
CA ASN A 41 9.59 17.53 17.31
C ASN A 41 9.88 16.88 18.68
N GLU A 42 9.04 15.96 19.13
CA GLU A 42 9.05 15.40 20.47
C GLU A 42 9.65 13.97 20.53
N THR A 43 10.00 13.39 19.37
CA THR A 43 10.62 12.05 19.28
C THR A 43 11.74 12.01 18.24
N ARG A 44 12.52 10.91 18.22
CA ARG A 44 13.54 10.64 17.19
C ARG A 44 13.12 9.60 16.18
N ILE A 45 11.87 9.11 16.28
CA ILE A 45 11.39 8.04 15.42
C ILE A 45 11.00 8.59 14.04
N PRO A 46 11.39 7.93 12.95
CA PRO A 46 10.91 8.27 11.61
C PRO A 46 9.40 8.12 11.51
N VAL A 47 8.72 9.07 10.87
CA VAL A 47 7.26 9.08 10.72
C VAL A 47 6.86 8.77 9.29
N SER A 48 5.95 7.81 9.13
CA SER A 48 5.18 7.57 7.90
C SER A 48 3.75 8.01 8.11
N ILE A 49 3.11 8.44 7.03
CA ILE A 49 1.68 8.71 6.99
C ILE A 49 1.01 7.77 5.99
N LEU A 50 -0.14 7.22 6.34
CA LEU A 50 -1.03 6.49 5.43
C LEU A 50 -2.25 7.37 5.20
N ILE A 51 -2.39 7.87 3.97
CA ILE A 51 -3.38 8.90 3.65
C ILE A 51 -4.59 8.36 2.90
N SER A 52 -5.71 9.08 3.04
CA SER A 52 -6.90 8.93 2.20
C SER A 52 -6.91 10.03 1.13
N PRO A 53 -6.60 9.75 -0.13
CA PRO A 53 -6.51 10.72 -1.22
C PRO A 53 -7.74 11.57 -1.44
N THR A 54 -8.91 11.07 -1.09
CA THR A 54 -10.22 11.73 -1.29
C THR A 54 -10.27 13.15 -0.74
N LEU A 55 -9.59 13.40 0.37
CA LEU A 55 -9.58 14.70 1.05
C LEU A 55 -8.24 15.44 0.90
N MET A 56 -7.33 14.93 0.08
CA MET A 56 -5.97 15.47 -0.06
C MET A 56 -5.83 16.33 -1.30
N GLU A 57 -5.07 17.40 -1.15
CA GLU A 57 -4.55 18.19 -2.26
C GLU A 57 -3.01 18.14 -2.24
N ARG A 58 -2.37 18.63 -3.32
CA ARG A 58 -0.91 18.65 -3.44
C ARG A 58 -0.25 19.42 -2.28
N GLU A 59 -0.87 20.53 -1.89
CA GLU A 59 -0.40 21.41 -0.81
C GLU A 59 -0.39 20.71 0.55
N ASP A 60 -1.35 19.83 0.79
CA ASP A 60 -1.39 19.02 2.02
C ASP A 60 -0.18 18.08 2.08
N LEU A 61 0.20 17.45 0.96
CA LEU A 61 1.38 16.58 0.88
C LEU A 61 2.69 17.36 1.16
N VAL A 62 2.81 18.58 0.60
CA VAL A 62 3.93 19.46 0.89
C VAL A 62 3.98 19.79 2.39
N ALA A 63 2.86 20.23 2.96
CA ALA A 63 2.78 20.56 4.37
C ALA A 63 3.13 19.37 5.29
N MET A 64 2.69 18.15 4.94
CA MET A 64 3.01 16.93 5.69
C MET A 64 4.49 16.55 5.60
N LYS A 65 5.12 16.71 4.42
CA LYS A 65 6.55 16.52 4.27
C LYS A 65 7.35 17.54 5.10
N ASP A 66 6.98 18.80 5.04
CA ASP A 66 7.61 19.88 5.79
C ASP A 66 7.43 19.70 7.32
N ALA A 67 6.30 19.12 7.74
CA ALA A 67 6.06 18.73 9.12
C ALA A 67 6.91 17.55 9.60
N GLY A 68 7.61 16.86 8.69
CA GLY A 68 8.56 15.80 9.00
C GLY A 68 8.09 14.38 8.67
N ALA A 69 7.03 14.21 7.86
CA ALA A 69 6.71 12.92 7.27
C ALA A 69 7.81 12.50 6.30
N GLU A 70 8.41 11.32 6.51
CA GLU A 70 9.46 10.79 5.64
C GLU A 70 8.90 9.92 4.51
N LYS A 71 7.83 9.19 4.78
CA LYS A 71 7.17 8.30 3.81
C LYS A 71 5.67 8.55 3.80
N VAL A 72 5.08 8.36 2.63
CA VAL A 72 3.64 8.40 2.45
C VAL A 72 3.14 7.10 1.82
N GLY A 73 2.13 6.50 2.44
CA GLY A 73 1.38 5.36 1.94
C GLY A 73 0.01 5.81 1.42
N ILE A 74 -0.44 5.20 0.34
CA ILE A 74 -1.76 5.43 -0.24
C ILE A 74 -2.51 4.10 -0.25
N ALA A 75 -3.63 4.03 0.49
CA ALA A 75 -4.46 2.84 0.57
C ALA A 75 -5.39 2.77 -0.65
N ILE A 76 -4.86 2.40 -1.83
CA ILE A 76 -5.65 2.19 -3.03
C ILE A 76 -6.45 0.87 -2.94
N ASP A 77 -5.89 -0.13 -2.27
CA ASP A 77 -6.43 -1.43 -1.89
C ASP A 77 -6.85 -2.33 -3.06
N LEU A 78 -7.58 -1.84 -4.03
CA LEU A 78 -8.26 -2.61 -5.09
C LEU A 78 -7.45 -2.62 -6.39
N ALA A 79 -7.47 -3.77 -7.09
CA ALA A 79 -6.66 -3.97 -8.29
C ALA A 79 -7.21 -3.26 -9.54
N THR A 80 -8.51 -2.98 -9.58
CA THR A 80 -9.16 -2.38 -10.75
C THR A 80 -10.12 -1.24 -10.39
N PRO A 81 -10.41 -0.31 -11.32
CA PRO A 81 -11.38 0.76 -11.09
C PRO A 81 -12.79 0.24 -10.80
N GLU A 82 -13.19 -0.89 -11.39
CA GLU A 82 -14.51 -1.51 -11.17
C GLU A 82 -14.64 -2.02 -9.74
N LEU A 83 -13.61 -2.72 -9.22
CA LEU A 83 -13.57 -3.17 -7.84
C LEU A 83 -13.48 -1.98 -6.87
N PHE A 84 -12.71 -0.96 -7.23
CA PHE A 84 -12.62 0.26 -6.44
C PHE A 84 -13.99 0.96 -6.33
N ASP A 85 -14.69 1.15 -7.46
CA ASP A 85 -16.04 1.73 -7.45
C ASP A 85 -17.03 0.86 -6.64
N LYS A 86 -16.92 -0.47 -6.74
CA LYS A 86 -17.78 -1.42 -6.02
C LYS A 86 -17.64 -1.31 -4.50
N TYR A 87 -16.41 -1.17 -3.99
CA TYR A 87 -16.16 -1.27 -2.54
C TYR A 87 -15.86 0.06 -1.86
N ARG A 88 -15.49 1.11 -2.61
CA ARG A 88 -15.10 2.42 -2.06
C ARG A 88 -15.78 3.59 -2.74
N GLY A 89 -16.20 3.42 -4.00
CA GLY A 89 -16.84 4.46 -4.81
C GLY A 89 -18.35 4.36 -4.86
N LYS A 90 -18.89 4.45 -6.06
CA LYS A 90 -20.34 4.55 -6.31
C LYS A 90 -21.12 3.33 -5.80
N GLY A 91 -20.53 2.13 -5.85
CA GLY A 91 -21.22 0.89 -5.44
C GLY A 91 -21.64 0.87 -3.97
N VAL A 92 -20.99 1.65 -3.13
CA VAL A 92 -21.32 1.82 -1.69
C VAL A 92 -21.70 3.25 -1.35
N SER A 93 -22.04 4.08 -2.34
CA SER A 93 -22.26 5.52 -2.17
C SER A 93 -21.10 6.22 -1.45
N GLY A 94 -19.87 5.70 -1.65
CA GLY A 94 -18.65 6.18 -1.02
C GLY A 94 -18.08 7.42 -1.74
N PRO A 95 -17.30 8.23 -1.03
CA PRO A 95 -16.74 9.48 -1.57
C PRO A 95 -15.51 9.28 -2.44
N HIS A 96 -14.96 8.07 -2.49
CA HIS A 96 -13.67 7.80 -3.11
C HIS A 96 -13.78 7.71 -4.64
N LYS A 97 -12.78 8.27 -5.33
CA LYS A 97 -12.69 8.27 -6.79
C LYS A 97 -11.33 7.73 -7.23
N TRP A 98 -11.33 6.74 -8.11
CA TRP A 98 -10.12 6.10 -8.63
C TRP A 98 -9.11 7.11 -9.19
N ASP A 99 -9.56 8.03 -10.03
CA ASP A 99 -8.67 9.03 -10.66
C ASP A 99 -8.02 9.96 -9.65
N LYS A 100 -8.74 10.34 -8.57
CA LYS A 100 -8.16 11.15 -7.48
C LYS A 100 -7.03 10.42 -6.75
N TYR A 101 -7.11 9.10 -6.61
CA TYR A 101 -6.02 8.32 -6.03
C TYR A 101 -4.77 8.36 -6.91
N TRP A 102 -4.92 8.22 -8.23
CA TRP A 102 -3.79 8.34 -9.15
C TRP A 102 -3.22 9.75 -9.25
N GLU A 103 -4.04 10.78 -9.16
CA GLU A 103 -3.59 12.17 -9.06
C GLU A 103 -2.68 12.36 -7.83
N ILE A 104 -3.13 11.91 -6.66
CA ILE A 104 -2.38 12.04 -5.40
C ILE A 104 -1.13 11.16 -5.39
N ILE A 105 -1.15 9.97 -6.00
CA ILE A 105 0.05 9.13 -6.17
C ILE A 105 1.12 9.87 -6.96
N ARG A 106 0.76 10.52 -8.09
CA ARG A 106 1.73 11.30 -8.87
C ARG A 106 2.26 12.50 -8.08
N ALA A 107 1.38 13.25 -7.43
CA ALA A 107 1.79 14.37 -6.58
C ALA A 107 2.73 13.91 -5.44
N ALA A 108 2.44 12.76 -4.83
CA ALA A 108 3.28 12.19 -3.78
C ALA A 108 4.68 11.80 -4.32
N LEU A 109 4.75 11.21 -5.51
CA LEU A 109 6.04 10.89 -6.16
C LEU A 109 6.86 12.14 -6.44
N ASP A 110 6.24 13.21 -6.94
CA ASP A 110 6.93 14.49 -7.18
C ASP A 110 7.48 15.10 -5.88
N ILE A 111 6.76 14.95 -4.77
CA ILE A 111 7.09 15.59 -3.50
C ILE A 111 8.05 14.72 -2.68
N PHE A 112 7.74 13.44 -2.46
CA PHE A 112 8.51 12.55 -1.59
C PHE A 112 9.61 11.80 -2.35
N GLY A 113 9.37 11.45 -3.62
CA GLY A 113 10.30 10.67 -4.44
C GLY A 113 10.34 9.18 -4.08
N HIS A 114 10.96 8.39 -4.96
CA HIS A 114 11.30 6.99 -4.67
C HIS A 114 12.44 6.91 -3.64
N PRO A 115 12.42 6.00 -2.67
CA PRO A 115 11.43 4.95 -2.35
C PRO A 115 10.46 5.35 -1.22
N HIS A 116 10.04 6.60 -1.15
CA HIS A 116 9.28 7.15 -0.03
C HIS A 116 7.76 7.14 -0.25
N VAL A 117 7.30 6.69 -1.42
CA VAL A 117 5.87 6.54 -1.75
C VAL A 117 5.53 5.06 -1.84
N GLY A 118 4.50 4.64 -1.13
CA GLY A 118 3.99 3.27 -1.15
C GLY A 118 2.49 3.19 -1.42
N ALA A 119 2.05 2.12 -2.07
CA ALA A 119 0.65 1.79 -2.24
C ALA A 119 0.30 0.55 -1.42
N HIS A 120 -0.77 0.62 -0.63
CA HIS A 120 -1.33 -0.55 0.04
C HIS A 120 -2.32 -1.23 -0.91
N LEU A 121 -2.18 -2.54 -1.08
CA LEU A 121 -2.96 -3.38 -1.97
C LEU A 121 -3.51 -4.56 -1.17
N MET A 122 -4.77 -4.90 -1.39
CA MET A 122 -5.45 -5.96 -0.64
C MET A 122 -5.82 -7.10 -1.58
N VAL A 123 -5.23 -8.27 -1.34
CA VAL A 123 -5.51 -9.50 -2.09
C VAL A 123 -6.75 -10.16 -1.52
N GLY A 124 -7.68 -10.56 -2.40
CA GLY A 124 -8.90 -11.28 -2.01
C GLY A 124 -10.17 -10.45 -2.08
N MET A 125 -10.14 -9.31 -2.78
CA MET A 125 -11.29 -8.44 -2.96
C MET A 125 -12.11 -8.77 -4.22
N GLY A 126 -11.75 -9.82 -4.96
CA GLY A 126 -12.45 -10.30 -6.15
C GLY A 126 -11.69 -10.07 -7.46
N GLU A 127 -10.49 -9.57 -7.36
CA GLU A 127 -9.54 -9.49 -8.47
C GLU A 127 -8.98 -10.87 -8.83
N THR A 128 -8.48 -11.00 -10.06
CA THR A 128 -7.60 -12.10 -10.45
C THR A 128 -6.16 -11.80 -10.03
N GLU A 129 -5.31 -12.85 -9.96
CA GLU A 129 -3.88 -12.65 -9.71
C GLU A 129 -3.25 -11.78 -10.82
N GLU A 130 -3.65 -11.98 -12.08
CA GLU A 130 -3.21 -11.18 -13.21
C GLU A 130 -3.53 -9.67 -13.03
N GLN A 131 -4.73 -9.33 -12.59
CA GLN A 131 -5.12 -7.94 -12.32
C GLN A 131 -4.27 -7.32 -11.23
N MET A 132 -4.02 -8.05 -10.14
CA MET A 132 -3.17 -7.58 -9.04
C MET A 132 -1.72 -7.42 -9.49
N VAL A 133 -1.19 -8.38 -10.24
CA VAL A 133 0.19 -8.32 -10.77
C VAL A 133 0.35 -7.16 -11.75
N SER A 134 -0.64 -6.91 -12.61
CA SER A 134 -0.65 -5.76 -13.53
C SER A 134 -0.63 -4.42 -12.79
N LEU A 135 -1.41 -4.29 -11.72
CA LEU A 135 -1.40 -3.08 -10.90
C LEU A 135 -0.05 -2.89 -10.21
N MET A 136 0.52 -3.95 -9.62
CA MET A 136 1.83 -3.90 -8.95
C MET A 136 2.94 -3.50 -9.92
N GLN A 137 2.95 -4.07 -11.14
CA GLN A 137 3.91 -3.70 -12.18
C GLN A 137 3.80 -2.23 -12.55
N ARG A 138 2.58 -1.73 -12.75
CA ARG A 138 2.34 -0.31 -13.06
C ARG A 138 2.85 0.61 -11.96
N LEU A 139 2.55 0.31 -10.71
CA LEU A 139 2.99 1.10 -9.56
C LEU A 139 4.52 1.08 -9.44
N TRP A 140 5.14 -0.08 -9.58
CA TRP A 140 6.59 -0.24 -9.54
C TRP A 140 7.29 0.55 -10.64
N CYS A 141 6.80 0.49 -11.88
CA CYS A 141 7.33 1.28 -12.99
C CYS A 141 7.22 2.79 -12.78
N MET A 142 6.28 3.25 -11.96
CA MET A 142 6.17 4.65 -11.55
C MET A 142 7.10 5.02 -10.39
N GLY A 143 7.72 4.05 -9.73
CA GLY A 143 8.55 4.28 -8.54
C GLY A 143 7.77 4.21 -7.22
N VAL A 144 6.60 3.58 -7.20
CA VAL A 144 5.78 3.35 -5.99
C VAL A 144 6.06 1.96 -5.44
N MET A 145 6.35 1.87 -4.14
CA MET A 145 6.55 0.61 -3.43
C MET A 145 5.22 -0.11 -3.21
N ASN A 146 5.18 -1.42 -3.47
CA ASN A 146 3.97 -2.22 -3.26
C ASN A 146 3.94 -2.83 -1.85
N HIS A 147 2.88 -2.59 -1.10
CA HIS A 147 2.62 -3.22 0.20
C HIS A 147 1.38 -4.08 0.11
N LEU A 148 1.56 -5.40 0.12
CA LEU A 148 0.46 -6.38 -0.01
C LEU A 148 -0.08 -6.79 1.34
N PHE A 149 -1.40 -6.86 1.43
CA PHE A 149 -2.16 -7.39 2.57
C PHE A 149 -3.15 -8.45 2.07
N ALA A 150 -3.32 -9.53 2.81
CA ALA A 150 -4.44 -10.43 2.60
C ALA A 150 -5.71 -9.81 3.20
N PHE A 151 -6.83 -9.90 2.49
CA PHE A 151 -8.11 -9.49 3.05
C PHE A 151 -8.39 -10.29 4.33
N PHE A 152 -8.84 -9.60 5.35
CA PHE A 152 -9.31 -10.17 6.60
C PHE A 152 -10.70 -9.58 6.92
N ALA A 153 -11.67 -10.47 7.12
CA ALA A 153 -13.04 -10.05 7.43
C ALA A 153 -13.14 -9.54 8.87
N GLU A 154 -13.68 -8.35 9.05
CA GLU A 154 -13.99 -7.78 10.37
C GLU A 154 -15.41 -8.15 10.74
N GLU A 155 -15.61 -8.76 11.90
CA GLU A 155 -16.91 -9.15 12.41
C GLU A 155 -17.83 -7.92 12.51
N GLY A 156 -19.08 -8.06 12.08
CA GLY A 156 -20.08 -6.98 12.07
C GLY A 156 -19.92 -5.95 10.94
N SER A 157 -18.90 -6.09 10.07
CA SER A 157 -18.77 -5.29 8.86
C SER A 157 -19.62 -5.83 7.72
N GLN A 158 -19.87 -5.02 6.67
CA GLN A 158 -20.58 -5.47 5.46
C GLN A 158 -19.86 -6.60 4.71
N LEU A 159 -18.58 -6.80 4.96
CA LEU A 159 -17.76 -7.86 4.39
C LEU A 159 -17.38 -8.94 5.42
N GLY A 160 -18.05 -8.96 6.57
CA GLY A 160 -17.75 -9.88 7.68
C GLY A 160 -17.85 -11.36 7.32
N ASP A 161 -18.70 -11.71 6.36
CA ASP A 161 -18.87 -13.09 5.87
C ASP A 161 -17.99 -13.43 4.67
N ARG A 162 -17.18 -12.49 4.18
CA ARG A 162 -16.30 -12.72 3.04
C ARG A 162 -15.13 -13.61 3.44
N PRO A 163 -14.86 -14.73 2.74
CA PRO A 163 -13.72 -15.57 3.05
C PRO A 163 -12.40 -14.84 2.76
N GLN A 164 -11.38 -15.19 3.51
CA GLN A 164 -10.00 -14.80 3.19
C GLN A 164 -9.57 -15.40 1.85
N PRO A 165 -8.63 -14.77 1.13
CA PRO A 165 -8.05 -15.38 -0.05
C PRO A 165 -7.37 -16.71 0.32
N PRO A 166 -7.43 -17.74 -0.54
CA PRO A 166 -6.67 -18.96 -0.34
C PRO A 166 -5.17 -18.61 -0.16
N TRP A 167 -4.52 -19.23 0.81
CA TRP A 167 -3.11 -19.00 1.09
C TRP A 167 -2.20 -19.16 -0.15
N PRO A 168 -2.40 -20.18 -1.04
CA PRO A 168 -1.62 -20.30 -2.25
C PRO A 168 -1.77 -19.09 -3.20
N THR A 169 -2.97 -18.51 -3.31
CA THR A 169 -3.21 -17.28 -4.11
C THR A 169 -2.39 -16.12 -3.57
N TYR A 170 -2.44 -15.89 -2.26
CA TYR A 170 -1.67 -14.81 -1.63
C TYR A 170 -0.15 -14.99 -1.85
N LEU A 171 0.35 -16.23 -1.68
CA LEU A 171 1.77 -16.54 -1.90
C LEU A 171 2.21 -16.34 -3.36
N ARG A 172 1.37 -16.73 -4.35
CA ARG A 172 1.69 -16.49 -5.76
C ARG A 172 1.82 -15.01 -6.08
N VAL A 173 0.90 -14.19 -5.56
CA VAL A 173 0.94 -12.73 -5.74
C VAL A 173 2.17 -12.12 -5.03
N GLN A 174 2.51 -12.57 -3.82
CA GLN A 174 3.71 -12.15 -3.10
C GLN A 174 5.00 -12.48 -3.87
N LEU A 175 5.07 -13.68 -4.46
CA LEU A 175 6.22 -14.08 -5.28
C LEU A 175 6.32 -13.21 -6.53
N ALA A 176 5.19 -12.95 -7.23
CA ALA A 176 5.17 -12.07 -8.38
C ALA A 176 5.67 -10.66 -8.03
N ARG A 177 5.21 -10.09 -6.90
CA ARG A 177 5.71 -8.81 -6.40
C ARG A 177 7.23 -8.81 -6.22
N TYR A 178 7.74 -9.81 -5.50
CA TYR A 178 9.18 -9.93 -5.25
C TYR A 178 9.98 -9.96 -6.55
N LEU A 179 9.54 -10.78 -7.51
CA LEU A 179 10.23 -10.93 -8.80
C LEU A 179 10.23 -9.64 -9.62
N ILE A 180 9.14 -8.88 -9.56
CA ILE A 180 9.03 -7.56 -10.21
C ILE A 180 9.98 -6.55 -9.54
N GLU A 181 9.96 -6.47 -8.22
CA GLU A 181 10.75 -5.49 -7.45
C GLU A 181 12.25 -5.78 -7.50
N GLU A 182 12.65 -7.05 -7.63
CA GLU A 182 14.05 -7.44 -7.83
C GLU A 182 14.50 -7.44 -9.31
N GLY A 183 13.59 -7.12 -10.24
CA GLY A 183 13.89 -7.10 -11.68
C GLY A 183 14.17 -8.49 -12.28
N LEU A 184 13.75 -9.56 -11.60
CA LEU A 184 13.94 -10.96 -12.02
C LEU A 184 12.89 -11.40 -13.03
N SER A 185 11.72 -10.77 -13.03
CA SER A 185 10.64 -10.97 -14.00
C SER A 185 9.79 -9.71 -14.16
N SER A 186 8.80 -9.76 -15.03
CA SER A 186 7.81 -8.70 -15.21
C SER A 186 6.45 -9.29 -15.55
N GLN A 187 5.39 -8.52 -15.33
CA GLN A 187 4.02 -8.95 -15.66
C GLN A 187 3.88 -9.42 -17.12
N GLU A 188 4.53 -8.75 -18.06
CA GLU A 188 4.50 -9.09 -19.50
C GLU A 188 5.15 -10.44 -19.83
N LYS A 189 6.09 -10.91 -19.00
CA LYS A 189 6.75 -12.21 -19.15
C LYS A 189 6.00 -13.33 -18.48
N MET A 190 5.27 -13.03 -17.41
CA MET A 190 4.51 -14.02 -16.66
C MET A 190 3.36 -14.58 -17.50
N ARG A 191 2.99 -15.83 -17.27
CA ARG A 191 1.86 -16.48 -17.91
C ARG A 191 0.76 -16.74 -16.91
N PHE A 192 -0.47 -16.53 -17.36
CA PHE A 192 -1.67 -16.71 -16.57
C PHE A 192 -2.59 -17.73 -17.25
N ASP A 193 -3.38 -18.45 -16.46
CA ASP A 193 -4.44 -19.31 -16.98
C ASP A 193 -5.71 -18.50 -17.33
N GLU A 194 -6.74 -19.18 -17.83
CA GLU A 194 -8.01 -18.55 -18.21
C GLU A 194 -8.75 -17.91 -17.02
N GLN A 195 -8.43 -18.30 -15.80
CA GLN A 195 -8.97 -17.74 -14.57
C GLN A 195 -8.10 -16.60 -14.00
N GLY A 196 -6.98 -16.31 -14.66
CA GLY A 196 -6.03 -15.26 -14.27
C GLY A 196 -5.11 -15.66 -13.11
N HIS A 197 -4.92 -16.96 -12.84
CA HIS A 197 -3.90 -17.41 -11.89
C HIS A 197 -2.52 -17.43 -12.56
N VAL A 198 -1.49 -17.07 -11.81
CA VAL A 198 -0.11 -17.19 -12.30
C VAL A 198 0.27 -18.66 -12.42
N ILE A 199 0.64 -19.09 -13.62
CA ILE A 199 1.08 -20.47 -13.92
C ILE A 199 2.57 -20.55 -14.27
N ASP A 200 3.20 -19.42 -14.63
CA ASP A 200 4.62 -19.35 -14.93
C ASP A 200 5.13 -17.92 -14.65
N TYR A 201 6.21 -17.83 -13.90
CA TYR A 201 6.84 -16.55 -13.56
C TYR A 201 7.93 -16.12 -14.55
N ALA A 202 8.24 -16.93 -15.55
CA ALA A 202 9.31 -16.73 -16.54
C ALA A 202 10.67 -16.41 -15.89
N ILE A 203 11.03 -17.18 -14.85
CA ILE A 203 12.32 -17.04 -14.17
C ILE A 203 13.35 -17.87 -14.93
N ASP A 204 14.52 -17.29 -15.23
CA ASP A 204 15.63 -18.07 -15.75
C ASP A 204 16.11 -19.09 -14.68
N ARG A 205 16.34 -20.35 -15.09
CA ARG A 205 16.85 -21.40 -14.20
C ARG A 205 18.18 -21.01 -13.56
N ASN A 206 18.98 -20.18 -14.23
CA ASN A 206 20.23 -19.67 -13.68
C ASN A 206 20.04 -18.63 -12.57
N ASP A 207 18.87 -17.98 -12.48
CA ASP A 207 18.54 -17.02 -11.41
C ASP A 207 17.77 -17.67 -10.24
N SER A 208 17.44 -18.95 -10.33
CA SER A 208 16.66 -19.66 -9.29
C SER A 208 17.37 -19.68 -7.91
N TRP A 209 18.69 -19.56 -7.86
CA TRP A 209 19.45 -19.46 -6.62
C TRP A 209 19.24 -18.13 -5.86
N ARG A 210 18.82 -17.05 -6.57
CA ARG A 210 18.47 -15.76 -5.97
C ARG A 210 17.15 -15.82 -5.19
N LEU A 211 16.35 -16.86 -5.42
CA LEU A 211 15.14 -17.14 -4.66
C LEU A 211 15.43 -17.74 -3.27
N SER A 212 16.69 -17.88 -2.87
CA SER A 212 17.05 -18.42 -1.57
C SER A 212 16.60 -17.48 -0.44
N ILE A 213 15.88 -18.06 0.51
CA ILE A 213 15.57 -17.69 1.93
C ILE A 213 15.36 -16.18 2.25
N SER A 214 16.03 -15.23 1.63
CA SER A 214 15.79 -13.79 1.84
C SER A 214 14.47 -13.28 1.23
N ALA A 215 13.93 -14.00 0.25
CA ALA A 215 12.64 -13.70 -0.39
C ALA A 215 11.42 -14.00 0.50
N LEU A 216 11.59 -14.81 1.51
CA LEU A 216 10.55 -15.22 2.46
C LEU A 216 10.57 -14.44 3.77
N ARG A 217 11.25 -13.32 3.83
CA ARG A 217 11.09 -12.39 4.95
C ARG A 217 9.74 -11.71 4.83
N LEU A 218 8.74 -12.44 5.29
CA LEU A 218 7.38 -11.96 5.62
C LEU A 218 7.44 -10.99 6.79
#